data_310648ba23d97c41dbb0f017ecc1340e
#
_entry.id   310648ba23d97c41dbb0f017ecc1340e
#
_cell.length_a   1.000
_cell.length_b   1.000
_cell.length_c   1.000
_cell.angle_alpha   90.00
_cell.angle_beta   90.00
_cell.angle_gamma   90.00
#
_symmetry.space_group_name_H-M   'P 1'
#
loop_
_entity.id
_entity.type
_entity.pdbx_description
1 polymer ?
#
loop_
_entity_poly.entity_id
_entity_poly.type
_entity_poly.pdbx_seq_one_letter_code
_entity_poly.pdbx_strand_id
1 'polypeptide(L)'
;LTHAWQMNIDTVRRLTKPRALMDVSGAGERFGIEMRLSGELANSVEFQTELLKLADQNDFDVSLQRDSVFRRNRRLVAFDMDSTLIAEEVMDELAKRHGVGDKVVAITDAAMAGQLDFKESFRQRAALLEGLPLQVLHEVAESVALNTGARRLIKALKHFGYTVAVFSGGFQYVGEYLQQELGIDHVFANELEEVDGVMTGKVIGDIVDAQRKAELLRQIAVKENISLAQTIAVGDGANDLPMLQQAGLGVAYHAKT
;
A
#
# COMPACT_ATOMS: atom_id res chain seq x y z
N LEU A 1 -0.82 -28.28 12.95
CA LEU A 1 -1.90 -27.57 12.26
C LEU A 1 -2.46 -28.42 11.11
N THR A 2 -1.67 -28.76 10.09
CA THR A 2 -2.14 -29.52 8.91
C THR A 2 -2.79 -30.85 9.26
N HIS A 3 -2.26 -31.59 10.23
CA HIS A 3 -2.88 -32.83 10.69
C HIS A 3 -4.24 -32.60 11.37
N ALA A 4 -4.40 -31.56 12.20
CA ALA A 4 -5.66 -31.24 12.84
C ALA A 4 -6.75 -30.84 11.81
N TRP A 5 -6.34 -30.24 10.69
CA TRP A 5 -7.23 -29.79 9.61
C TRP A 5 -7.31 -30.79 8.45
N GLN A 6 -6.77 -31.98 8.60
CA GLN A 6 -6.75 -33.04 7.57
C GLN A 6 -6.18 -32.56 6.21
N MET A 7 -5.22 -31.66 6.26
CA MET A 7 -4.51 -31.15 5.09
C MET A 7 -3.22 -31.93 4.84
N ASN A 8 -2.93 -32.23 3.58
CA ASN A 8 -1.66 -32.80 3.17
C ASN A 8 -0.68 -31.70 2.77
N ILE A 9 0.59 -31.89 3.08
CA ILE A 9 1.68 -31.07 2.54
C ILE A 9 2.21 -31.80 1.30
N ASP A 10 1.88 -31.30 0.12
CA ASP A 10 2.27 -31.92 -1.14
C ASP A 10 3.69 -31.53 -1.55
N THR A 11 4.06 -30.27 -1.33
CA THR A 11 5.41 -29.78 -1.65
C THR A 11 5.86 -28.71 -0.67
N VAL A 12 7.17 -28.67 -0.45
CA VAL A 12 7.86 -27.60 0.28
C VAL A 12 8.97 -27.08 -0.62
N ARG A 13 8.97 -25.78 -0.89
CA ARG A 13 9.96 -25.13 -1.76
C ARG A 13 10.56 -23.91 -1.09
N ARG A 14 11.87 -23.82 -1.04
CA ARG A 14 12.56 -22.58 -0.62
C ARG A 14 12.50 -21.55 -1.74
N LEU A 15 12.05 -20.34 -1.43
CA LEU A 15 11.90 -19.23 -2.38
C LEU A 15 13.17 -18.37 -2.44
N THR A 16 13.91 -18.29 -1.34
CA THR A 16 15.14 -17.49 -1.25
C THR A 16 16.37 -18.36 -1.50
N LYS A 17 17.33 -17.82 -2.26
CA LYS A 17 18.63 -18.48 -2.39
C LYS A 17 19.39 -18.39 -1.06
N PRO A 18 20.16 -19.42 -0.65
CA PRO A 18 21.09 -19.29 0.47
C PRO A 18 22.06 -18.14 0.14
N ARG A 19 22.23 -17.16 1.03
CA ARG A 19 23.35 -16.23 0.91
C ARG A 19 24.66 -17.01 1.08
N ALA A 20 25.65 -16.70 0.27
CA ALA A 20 27.00 -17.20 0.49
C ALA A 20 27.48 -16.73 1.87
N LEU A 21 28.21 -17.56 2.58
CA LEU A 21 28.68 -17.45 3.98
C LEU A 21 29.48 -16.19 4.35
N MET A 22 29.51 -15.13 3.54
CA MET A 22 30.39 -13.97 3.70
C MET A 22 29.68 -12.64 3.97
N ASP A 23 28.38 -12.60 4.30
CA ASP A 23 27.72 -11.34 4.65
C ASP A 23 27.53 -11.24 6.16
N VAL A 24 28.53 -10.66 6.84
CA VAL A 24 28.64 -10.51 8.31
C VAL A 24 27.88 -9.29 8.82
N SER A 25 26.90 -8.78 8.09
CA SER A 25 26.00 -7.77 8.58
C SER A 25 24.87 -8.42 9.40
N GLY A 26 24.91 -8.30 10.72
CA GLY A 26 24.08 -8.93 11.75
C GLY A 26 22.55 -8.83 11.68
N ALA A 27 21.98 -8.75 10.49
CA ALA A 27 20.56 -8.96 10.25
C ALA A 27 20.35 -10.47 10.02
N GLY A 28 19.65 -11.14 10.92
CA GLY A 28 19.34 -12.57 10.84
C GLY A 28 18.85 -12.99 9.44
N GLU A 29 19.30 -14.15 8.96
CA GLU A 29 18.91 -14.66 7.64
C GLU A 29 17.39 -14.80 7.54
N ARG A 30 16.75 -13.90 6.78
CA ARG A 30 15.34 -14.08 6.41
C ARG A 30 15.26 -15.01 5.21
N PHE A 31 14.45 -16.06 5.31
CA PHE A 31 14.20 -16.97 4.20
C PHE A 31 12.69 -17.15 3.99
N GLY A 32 12.30 -17.36 2.74
CA GLY A 32 10.92 -17.66 2.36
C GLY A 32 10.76 -19.11 1.96
N ILE A 33 9.69 -19.73 2.41
CA ILE A 33 9.26 -21.08 2.06
C ILE A 33 7.87 -21.01 1.45
N GLU A 34 7.64 -21.71 0.37
CA GLU A 34 6.32 -21.98 -0.18
C GLU A 34 5.95 -23.43 0.12
N MET A 35 4.78 -23.62 0.73
CA MET A 35 4.19 -24.95 0.93
C MET A 35 2.92 -25.04 0.08
N ARG A 36 2.79 -26.13 -0.69
CA ARG A 36 1.53 -26.47 -1.33
C ARG A 36 0.79 -27.45 -0.44
N LEU A 37 -0.46 -27.13 -0.14
CA LEU A 37 -1.34 -27.96 0.66
C LEU A 37 -2.49 -28.46 -0.21
N SER A 38 -2.94 -29.70 0.00
CA SER A 38 -4.17 -30.26 -0.55
C SER A 38 -5.06 -30.79 0.56
N GLY A 39 -6.35 -30.80 0.31
CA GLY A 39 -7.39 -31.22 1.25
C GLY A 39 -8.62 -30.35 1.13
N GLU A 40 -9.69 -30.73 1.81
CA GLU A 40 -10.91 -29.93 1.90
C GLU A 40 -10.88 -29.06 3.15
N LEU A 41 -10.86 -27.75 2.95
CA LEU A 41 -10.87 -26.77 4.03
C LEU A 41 -12.32 -26.36 4.32
N ALA A 42 -12.93 -26.95 5.35
CA ALA A 42 -14.30 -26.68 5.73
C ALA A 42 -14.52 -25.21 6.15
N ASN A 43 -13.51 -24.60 6.80
CA ASN A 43 -13.52 -23.20 7.22
C ASN A 43 -12.17 -22.56 6.99
N SER A 44 -12.03 -21.87 5.86
CA SER A 44 -10.78 -21.19 5.48
C SER A 44 -10.42 -20.02 6.40
N VAL A 45 -11.40 -19.33 6.97
CA VAL A 45 -11.18 -18.18 7.87
C VAL A 45 -10.60 -18.66 9.20
N GLU A 46 -11.16 -19.73 9.76
CA GLU A 46 -10.68 -20.30 11.02
C GLU A 46 -9.27 -20.87 10.86
N PHE A 47 -9.01 -21.60 9.77
CA PHE A 47 -7.66 -22.09 9.44
C PHE A 47 -6.66 -20.95 9.32
N GLN A 48 -7.01 -19.89 8.63
CA GLN A 48 -6.15 -18.71 8.49
C GLN A 48 -5.90 -18.04 9.84
N THR A 49 -6.91 -17.94 10.69
CA THR A 49 -6.77 -17.38 12.04
C THR A 49 -5.81 -18.19 12.91
N GLU A 50 -5.92 -19.51 12.88
CA GLU A 50 -4.98 -20.38 13.60
C GLU A 50 -3.56 -20.30 13.03
N LEU A 51 -3.44 -20.21 11.71
CA LEU A 51 -2.16 -20.06 11.04
C LEU A 51 -1.47 -18.75 11.42
N LEU A 52 -2.21 -17.63 11.49
CA LEU A 52 -1.70 -16.34 11.94
C LEU A 52 -1.26 -16.36 13.40
N LYS A 53 -2.03 -17.01 14.30
CA LYS A 53 -1.63 -17.19 15.69
C LYS A 53 -0.34 -18.00 15.82
N LEU A 54 -0.19 -19.04 14.99
CA LEU A 54 1.04 -19.84 14.97
C LEU A 54 2.24 -19.03 14.49
N ALA A 55 2.03 -18.17 13.49
CA ALA A 55 3.05 -17.29 12.94
C ALA A 55 3.54 -16.29 13.99
N ASP A 56 2.61 -15.63 14.68
CA ASP A 56 2.88 -14.66 15.75
C ASP A 56 3.65 -15.31 16.92
N GLN A 57 3.26 -16.51 17.34
CA GLN A 57 3.94 -17.24 18.41
C GLN A 57 5.38 -17.67 18.07
N ASN A 58 5.75 -17.71 16.79
CA ASN A 58 7.04 -18.24 16.33
C ASN A 58 7.85 -17.22 15.49
N ASP A 59 7.47 -15.94 15.51
CA ASP A 59 8.16 -14.83 14.85
C ASP A 59 8.43 -15.07 13.35
N PHE A 60 7.36 -15.44 12.61
CA PHE A 60 7.41 -15.51 11.15
C PHE A 60 6.13 -14.96 10.52
N ASP A 61 6.26 -14.42 9.31
CA ASP A 61 5.12 -14.01 8.49
C ASP A 61 4.55 -15.19 7.70
N VAL A 62 3.23 -15.24 7.58
CA VAL A 62 2.55 -16.26 6.78
C VAL A 62 1.45 -15.67 5.91
N SER A 63 1.29 -16.20 4.71
CA SER A 63 0.20 -15.87 3.79
C SER A 63 -0.41 -17.14 3.22
N LEU A 64 -1.74 -17.28 3.36
CA LEU A 64 -2.51 -18.35 2.75
C LEU A 64 -3.14 -17.84 1.44
N GLN A 65 -2.89 -18.53 0.34
CA GLN A 65 -3.45 -18.19 -0.96
C GLN A 65 -4.02 -19.42 -1.65
N ARG A 66 -5.14 -19.26 -2.36
CA ARG A 66 -5.64 -20.31 -3.27
C ARG A 66 -4.65 -20.53 -4.40
N ASP A 67 -4.29 -21.78 -4.68
CA ASP A 67 -3.48 -22.13 -5.86
C ASP A 67 -4.41 -22.15 -7.09
N SER A 68 -4.35 -21.08 -7.87
CA SER A 68 -5.12 -20.90 -9.10
C SER A 68 -4.22 -20.48 -10.24
N VAL A 69 -4.70 -20.57 -11.47
CA VAL A 69 -3.98 -20.09 -12.67
C VAL A 69 -3.64 -18.58 -12.56
N PHE A 70 -4.46 -17.80 -11.86
CA PHE A 70 -4.25 -16.37 -11.70
C PHE A 70 -3.15 -16.03 -10.68
N ARG A 71 -2.86 -16.91 -9.71
CA ARG A 71 -1.80 -16.69 -8.72
C ARG A 71 -0.45 -16.42 -9.37
N ARG A 72 -0.14 -17.07 -10.49
CA ARG A 72 1.12 -16.94 -11.22
C ARG A 72 1.05 -16.00 -12.42
N ASN A 73 -0.13 -15.46 -12.71
CA ASN A 73 -0.40 -14.58 -13.83
C ASN A 73 -0.91 -13.21 -13.38
N ARG A 74 -0.34 -12.66 -12.31
CA ARG A 74 -0.63 -11.30 -11.89
C ARG A 74 -0.10 -10.33 -12.93
N ARG A 75 -0.82 -9.23 -13.15
CA ARG A 75 -0.55 -8.27 -14.22
C ARG A 75 -0.59 -6.81 -13.76
N LEU A 76 -1.35 -6.50 -12.70
CA LEU A 76 -1.51 -5.16 -12.15
C LEU A 76 -1.15 -5.18 -10.66
N VAL A 77 -0.33 -4.23 -10.23
CA VAL A 77 -0.06 -4.00 -8.82
C VAL A 77 -0.43 -2.56 -8.50
N ALA A 78 -1.33 -2.36 -7.55
CA ALA A 78 -1.71 -1.06 -7.01
C ALA A 78 -1.14 -0.89 -5.61
N PHE A 79 -0.47 0.23 -5.37
CA PHE A 79 0.09 0.60 -4.08
C PHE A 79 -0.64 1.80 -3.49
N ASP A 80 -0.80 1.83 -2.17
CA ASP A 80 -0.91 3.09 -1.46
C ASP A 80 0.44 3.81 -1.50
N MET A 81 0.44 5.12 -1.24
CA MET A 81 1.63 5.95 -1.28
C MET A 81 2.24 6.14 0.10
N ASP A 82 1.54 6.89 0.94
CA ASP A 82 2.01 7.29 2.27
C ASP A 82 2.12 6.06 3.18
N SER A 83 3.17 5.97 3.97
CA SER A 83 3.49 4.83 4.84
C SER A 83 3.60 3.46 4.14
N THR A 84 3.33 3.37 2.83
CA THR A 84 3.42 2.13 2.03
C THR A 84 4.55 2.20 1.00
N LEU A 85 4.49 3.09 0.02
CA LEU A 85 5.55 3.27 -0.99
C LEU A 85 6.66 4.19 -0.49
N ILE A 86 6.28 5.25 0.22
CA ILE A 86 7.16 6.17 0.96
C ILE A 86 7.00 5.97 2.46
N ALA A 87 8.00 6.38 3.23
CA ALA A 87 8.02 6.19 4.68
C ALA A 87 7.19 7.23 5.44
N GLU A 88 7.03 8.41 4.85
CA GLU A 88 6.39 9.58 5.46
C GLU A 88 4.90 9.67 5.12
N GLU A 89 4.19 10.47 5.92
CA GLU A 89 2.86 11.03 5.63
C GLU A 89 3.05 12.44 5.07
N VAL A 90 2.77 12.65 3.79
CA VAL A 90 3.04 13.93 3.11
C VAL A 90 2.28 15.09 3.73
N MET A 91 1.02 14.87 4.14
CA MET A 91 0.21 15.89 4.84
C MET A 91 0.92 16.40 6.10
N ASP A 92 1.49 15.50 6.89
CA ASP A 92 2.14 15.84 8.15
C ASP A 92 3.44 16.62 7.90
N GLU A 93 4.21 16.24 6.88
CA GLU A 93 5.43 16.97 6.51
C GLU A 93 5.14 18.39 6.03
N LEU A 94 4.09 18.58 5.22
CA LEU A 94 3.66 19.92 4.78
C LEU A 94 3.16 20.74 5.96
N ALA A 95 2.33 20.17 6.82
CA ALA A 95 1.80 20.83 8.00
C ALA A 95 2.90 21.27 8.99
N LYS A 96 3.92 20.44 9.18
CA LYS A 96 5.10 20.74 9.99
C LYS A 96 5.88 21.91 9.42
N ARG A 97 6.15 21.92 8.11
CA ARG A 97 6.86 23.03 7.44
C ARG A 97 6.05 24.34 7.45
N HIS A 98 4.72 24.23 7.43
CA HIS A 98 3.82 25.40 7.51
C HIS A 98 3.55 25.86 8.96
N GLY A 99 4.02 25.13 9.97
CA GLY A 99 3.82 25.47 11.40
C GLY A 99 2.39 25.18 11.92
N VAL A 100 1.64 24.30 11.25
CA VAL A 100 0.27 23.91 11.62
C VAL A 100 0.14 22.44 12.04
N GLY A 101 1.26 21.76 12.28
CA GLY A 101 1.31 20.32 12.59
C GLY A 101 0.37 19.90 13.70
N ASP A 102 0.39 20.60 14.87
CA ASP A 102 -0.47 20.26 16.02
C ASP A 102 -1.98 20.29 15.67
N LYS A 103 -2.38 21.21 14.78
CA LYS A 103 -3.77 21.31 14.33
C LYS A 103 -4.15 20.16 13.41
N VAL A 104 -3.23 19.75 12.52
CA VAL A 104 -3.44 18.60 11.62
C VAL A 104 -3.55 17.31 12.44
N VAL A 105 -2.68 17.10 13.42
CA VAL A 105 -2.76 15.94 14.33
C VAL A 105 -4.11 15.90 15.05
N ALA A 106 -4.59 17.00 15.61
CA ALA A 106 -5.88 17.05 16.30
C ALA A 106 -7.07 16.66 15.39
N ILE A 107 -7.06 17.06 14.10
CA ILE A 107 -8.09 16.67 13.12
C ILE A 107 -7.97 15.19 12.79
N THR A 108 -6.75 14.68 12.65
CA THR A 108 -6.48 13.26 12.37
C THR A 108 -6.99 12.39 13.53
N ASP A 109 -6.69 12.77 14.78
CA ASP A 109 -7.17 12.07 15.97
C ASP A 109 -8.71 12.05 16.06
N ALA A 110 -9.36 13.17 15.74
CA ALA A 110 -10.83 13.25 15.69
C ALA A 110 -11.42 12.32 14.62
N ALA A 111 -10.78 12.22 13.45
CA ALA A 111 -11.19 11.30 12.40
C ALA A 111 -10.98 9.84 12.81
N MET A 112 -9.84 9.49 13.41
CA MET A 112 -9.57 8.15 13.93
C MET A 112 -10.54 7.74 15.06
N ALA A 113 -11.01 8.71 15.86
CA ALA A 113 -12.06 8.51 16.85
C ALA A 113 -13.48 8.40 16.24
N GLY A 114 -13.62 8.47 14.90
CA GLY A 114 -14.91 8.39 14.21
C GLY A 114 -15.80 9.63 14.31
N GLN A 115 -15.23 10.77 14.74
CA GLN A 115 -15.96 12.04 14.86
C GLN A 115 -16.08 12.80 13.53
N LEU A 116 -15.19 12.49 12.58
CA LEU A 116 -15.15 13.06 11.23
C LEU A 116 -15.03 11.92 10.22
N ASP A 117 -15.69 12.06 9.07
CA ASP A 117 -15.40 11.19 7.94
C ASP A 117 -14.06 11.58 7.27
N PHE A 118 -13.55 10.67 6.44
CA PHE A 118 -12.26 10.86 5.79
C PHE A 118 -12.22 12.12 4.90
N LYS A 119 -13.28 12.36 4.11
CA LYS A 119 -13.32 13.48 3.16
C LYS A 119 -13.37 14.82 3.89
N GLU A 120 -14.15 14.90 4.94
CA GLU A 120 -14.24 16.10 5.78
C GLU A 120 -12.92 16.36 6.50
N SER A 121 -12.32 15.33 7.13
CA SER A 121 -11.01 15.40 7.75
C SER A 121 -9.94 15.87 6.76
N PHE A 122 -9.92 15.31 5.53
CA PHE A 122 -8.97 15.70 4.52
C PHE A 122 -9.13 17.17 4.11
N ARG A 123 -10.39 17.64 3.88
CA ARG A 123 -10.65 19.06 3.55
C ARG A 123 -10.20 19.99 4.65
N GLN A 124 -10.49 19.66 5.92
CA GLN A 124 -10.08 20.52 7.06
C GLN A 124 -8.56 20.59 7.18
N ARG A 125 -7.84 19.47 6.99
CA ARG A 125 -6.37 19.47 7.00
C ARG A 125 -5.78 20.21 5.81
N ALA A 126 -6.35 20.06 4.61
CA ALA A 126 -5.94 20.79 3.43
C ALA A 126 -6.15 22.30 3.59
N ALA A 127 -7.26 22.72 4.20
CA ALA A 127 -7.53 24.15 4.48
C ALA A 127 -6.47 24.80 5.38
N LEU A 128 -5.84 24.03 6.27
CA LEU A 128 -4.75 24.53 7.10
C LEU A 128 -3.47 24.82 6.30
N LEU A 129 -3.35 24.33 5.08
CA LEU A 129 -2.22 24.60 4.17
C LEU A 129 -2.44 25.87 3.34
N GLU A 130 -3.52 26.64 3.56
CA GLU A 130 -3.71 27.93 2.89
C GLU A 130 -2.51 28.85 3.12
N GLY A 131 -2.01 29.45 2.06
CA GLY A 131 -0.83 30.32 2.10
C GLY A 131 0.51 29.60 2.02
N LEU A 132 0.54 28.27 1.96
CA LEU A 132 1.78 27.51 1.79
C LEU A 132 2.32 27.70 0.36
N PRO A 133 3.57 28.15 0.15
CA PRO A 133 4.17 28.25 -1.16
C PRO A 133 4.26 26.87 -1.83
N LEU A 134 3.93 26.77 -3.13
CA LEU A 134 4.04 25.53 -3.92
C LEU A 134 5.45 24.97 -3.90
N GLN A 135 6.47 25.82 -3.78
CA GLN A 135 7.87 25.42 -3.64
C GLN A 135 8.09 24.45 -2.48
N VAL A 136 7.36 24.61 -1.36
CA VAL A 136 7.48 23.70 -0.21
C VAL A 136 6.97 22.30 -0.56
N LEU A 137 5.90 22.19 -1.37
CA LEU A 137 5.41 20.90 -1.85
C LEU A 137 6.46 20.21 -2.76
N HIS A 138 7.12 20.97 -3.62
CA HIS A 138 8.22 20.48 -4.46
C HIS A 138 9.37 19.92 -3.59
N GLU A 139 9.80 20.68 -2.58
CA GLU A 139 10.86 20.25 -1.66
C GLU A 139 10.49 19.01 -0.86
N VAL A 140 9.22 18.89 -0.45
CA VAL A 140 8.72 17.68 0.21
C VAL A 140 8.77 16.50 -0.76
N ALA A 141 8.26 16.65 -1.99
CA ALA A 141 8.28 15.59 -3.00
C ALA A 141 9.70 15.07 -3.29
N GLU A 142 10.69 15.97 -3.32
CA GLU A 142 12.10 15.62 -3.53
C GLU A 142 12.76 14.97 -2.29
N SER A 143 12.24 15.25 -1.10
CA SER A 143 12.82 14.79 0.16
C SER A 143 12.22 13.50 0.73
N VAL A 144 11.05 13.07 0.25
CA VAL A 144 10.40 11.84 0.76
C VAL A 144 11.27 10.60 0.52
N ALA A 145 11.38 9.77 1.54
CA ALA A 145 12.17 8.55 1.47
C ALA A 145 11.32 7.38 0.99
N LEU A 146 11.76 6.68 -0.04
CA LEU A 146 11.14 5.42 -0.44
C LEU A 146 11.34 4.36 0.65
N ASN A 147 10.31 3.60 0.94
CA ASN A 147 10.43 2.43 1.79
C ASN A 147 11.48 1.45 1.25
N THR A 148 12.18 0.77 2.17
CA THR A 148 13.27 -0.13 1.82
C THR A 148 12.83 -1.19 0.81
N GLY A 149 13.46 -1.19 -0.35
CA GLY A 149 13.17 -2.14 -1.43
C GLY A 149 12.13 -1.69 -2.45
N ALA A 150 11.38 -0.60 -2.21
CA ALA A 150 10.31 -0.13 -3.10
C ALA A 150 10.80 0.10 -4.54
N ARG A 151 11.88 0.86 -4.73
CA ARG A 151 12.48 1.10 -6.06
C ARG A 151 12.85 -0.21 -6.77
N ARG A 152 13.46 -1.14 -6.05
CA ARG A 152 13.85 -2.44 -6.62
C ARG A 152 12.65 -3.28 -6.99
N LEU A 153 11.60 -3.25 -6.15
CA LEU A 153 10.34 -3.97 -6.41
C LEU A 153 9.66 -3.44 -7.66
N ILE A 154 9.45 -2.12 -7.76
CA ILE A 154 8.81 -1.51 -8.93
C ILE A 154 9.60 -1.80 -10.20
N LYS A 155 10.94 -1.65 -10.18
CA LYS A 155 11.79 -1.99 -11.30
C LYS A 155 11.64 -3.46 -11.72
N ALA A 156 11.54 -4.39 -10.79
CA ALA A 156 11.31 -5.80 -11.08
C ALA A 156 9.91 -6.05 -11.66
N LEU A 157 8.87 -5.44 -11.09
CA LEU A 157 7.50 -5.53 -11.61
C LEU A 157 7.42 -5.03 -13.06
N LYS A 158 7.99 -3.86 -13.35
CA LYS A 158 8.06 -3.30 -14.70
C LYS A 158 8.82 -4.21 -15.66
N HIS A 159 9.95 -4.78 -15.23
CA HIS A 159 10.74 -5.73 -16.04
C HIS A 159 9.92 -6.98 -16.40
N PHE A 160 9.06 -7.45 -15.50
CA PHE A 160 8.17 -8.59 -15.75
C PHE A 160 6.85 -8.22 -16.43
N GLY A 161 6.70 -6.99 -16.93
CA GLY A 161 5.54 -6.53 -17.69
C GLY A 161 4.28 -6.31 -16.86
N TYR A 162 4.44 -5.99 -15.57
CA TYR A 162 3.32 -5.56 -14.74
C TYR A 162 2.96 -4.11 -15.02
N THR A 163 1.67 -3.81 -15.01
CA THR A 163 1.17 -2.46 -14.83
C THR A 163 1.28 -2.09 -13.36
N VAL A 164 1.85 -0.93 -13.06
CA VAL A 164 2.01 -0.43 -11.69
C VAL A 164 1.18 0.83 -11.50
N ALA A 165 0.35 0.85 -10.47
CA ALA A 165 -0.50 1.98 -10.12
C ALA A 165 -0.26 2.44 -8.68
N VAL A 166 -0.50 3.73 -8.41
CA VAL A 166 -0.53 4.31 -7.06
C VAL A 166 -1.88 4.98 -6.86
N PHE A 167 -2.57 4.64 -5.76
CA PHE A 167 -3.84 5.23 -5.35
C PHE A 167 -3.69 5.76 -3.93
N SER A 168 -3.66 7.09 -3.79
CA SER A 168 -3.32 7.72 -2.51
C SER A 168 -4.40 8.69 -2.03
N GLY A 169 -4.65 8.67 -0.73
CA GLY A 169 -5.35 9.75 -0.02
C GLY A 169 -4.51 11.01 0.19
N GLY A 170 -3.23 10.99 -0.22
CA GLY A 170 -2.32 12.13 -0.19
C GLY A 170 -2.41 13.02 -1.44
N PHE A 171 -1.29 13.57 -1.90
CA PHE A 171 -1.27 14.63 -2.92
C PHE A 171 -0.79 14.16 -4.28
N GLN A 172 -1.53 14.56 -5.32
CA GLN A 172 -1.29 14.21 -6.73
C GLN A 172 0.13 14.61 -7.17
N TYR A 173 0.61 15.78 -6.78
CA TYR A 173 1.94 16.26 -7.14
C TYR A 173 3.06 15.30 -6.70
N VAL A 174 3.00 14.79 -5.46
CA VAL A 174 4.01 13.84 -4.96
C VAL A 174 3.90 12.51 -5.69
N GLY A 175 2.67 12.07 -5.98
CA GLY A 175 2.44 10.86 -6.78
C GLY A 175 3.02 10.98 -8.19
N GLU A 176 2.88 12.13 -8.86
CA GLU A 176 3.43 12.38 -10.19
C GLU A 176 4.98 12.48 -10.18
N TYR A 177 5.54 13.06 -9.13
CA TYR A 177 6.99 13.04 -8.94
C TYR A 177 7.52 11.59 -8.85
N LEU A 178 6.88 10.77 -8.02
CA LEU A 178 7.23 9.35 -7.91
C LEU A 178 6.96 8.56 -9.20
N GLN A 179 5.92 8.92 -9.95
CA GLN A 179 5.61 8.33 -11.25
C GLN A 179 6.77 8.51 -12.24
N GLN A 180 7.27 9.71 -12.34
CA GLN A 180 8.41 10.02 -13.22
C GLN A 180 9.69 9.31 -12.77
N GLU A 181 9.94 9.31 -11.47
CA GLU A 181 11.16 8.73 -10.91
C GLU A 181 11.21 7.19 -10.99
N LEU A 182 10.07 6.52 -10.82
CA LEU A 182 9.98 5.07 -10.70
C LEU A 182 9.41 4.38 -11.95
N GLY A 183 8.86 5.14 -12.91
CA GLY A 183 8.22 4.60 -14.10
C GLY A 183 6.86 3.94 -13.79
N ILE A 184 6.10 4.50 -12.86
CA ILE A 184 4.74 4.07 -12.52
C ILE A 184 3.79 4.41 -13.67
N ASP A 185 2.85 3.52 -14.01
CA ASP A 185 1.96 3.71 -15.15
C ASP A 185 0.76 4.63 -14.84
N HIS A 186 0.21 4.51 -13.65
CA HIS A 186 -0.99 5.25 -13.23
C HIS A 186 -0.82 5.80 -11.83
N VAL A 187 -1.21 7.08 -11.64
CA VAL A 187 -1.27 7.73 -10.33
C VAL A 187 -2.61 8.43 -10.18
N PHE A 188 -3.24 8.24 -9.05
CA PHE A 188 -4.48 8.91 -8.64
C PHE A 188 -4.38 9.28 -7.16
N ALA A 189 -4.39 10.57 -6.91
CA ALA A 189 -4.37 11.13 -5.56
C ALA A 189 -5.17 12.43 -5.52
N ASN A 190 -5.18 13.13 -4.41
CA ASN A 190 -5.95 14.38 -4.28
C ASN A 190 -5.16 15.55 -4.85
N GLU A 191 -5.87 16.41 -5.55
CA GLU A 191 -5.33 17.63 -6.13
C GLU A 191 -5.69 18.83 -5.25
N LEU A 192 -4.72 19.70 -4.98
CA LEU A 192 -4.93 20.96 -4.28
C LEU A 192 -4.98 22.12 -5.26
N GLU A 193 -5.88 23.08 -5.01
CA GLU A 193 -5.94 24.31 -5.75
C GLU A 193 -4.72 25.19 -5.41
N GLU A 194 -4.05 25.68 -6.45
CA GLU A 194 -3.01 26.68 -6.32
C GLU A 194 -3.38 27.95 -7.12
N VAL A 195 -2.98 29.11 -6.65
CA VAL A 195 -3.09 30.37 -7.34
C VAL A 195 -1.79 31.15 -7.12
N ASP A 196 -1.18 31.60 -8.22
CA ASP A 196 0.06 32.39 -8.20
C ASP A 196 1.22 31.73 -7.39
N GLY A 197 1.33 30.39 -7.44
CA GLY A 197 2.40 29.64 -6.76
C GLY A 197 2.17 29.46 -5.25
N VAL A 198 0.93 29.66 -4.78
CA VAL A 198 0.54 29.52 -3.37
C VAL A 198 -0.70 28.63 -3.27
N MET A 199 -0.72 27.72 -2.30
CA MET A 199 -1.87 26.88 -2.04
C MET A 199 -3.04 27.67 -1.44
N THR A 200 -4.25 27.43 -1.96
CA THR A 200 -5.47 28.07 -1.44
C THR A 200 -6.10 27.32 -0.29
N GLY A 201 -5.59 26.13 0.05
CA GLY A 201 -6.20 25.25 1.02
C GLY A 201 -7.43 24.49 0.53
N LYS A 202 -7.81 24.62 -0.74
CA LYS A 202 -8.96 23.93 -1.32
C LYS A 202 -8.54 22.69 -2.08
N VAL A 203 -9.42 21.69 -2.08
CA VAL A 203 -9.26 20.42 -2.81
C VAL A 203 -10.02 20.51 -4.13
N ILE A 204 -9.39 20.10 -5.22
CA ILE A 204 -10.00 20.03 -6.55
C ILE A 204 -10.52 18.62 -6.80
N GLY A 205 -11.73 18.50 -7.34
CA GLY A 205 -12.31 17.24 -7.77
C GLY A 205 -12.71 16.31 -6.62
N ASP A 206 -12.77 15.01 -6.95
CA ASP A 206 -13.20 13.97 -6.02
C ASP A 206 -12.06 13.50 -5.14
N ILE A 207 -12.30 13.45 -3.83
CA ILE A 207 -11.31 12.96 -2.87
C ILE A 207 -11.16 11.44 -3.00
N VAL A 208 -9.90 10.98 -3.07
CA VAL A 208 -9.53 9.57 -3.13
C VAL A 208 -9.60 8.98 -1.72
N ASP A 209 -10.78 8.47 -1.38
CA ASP A 209 -11.05 7.73 -0.16
C ASP A 209 -10.92 6.21 -0.37
N ALA A 210 -11.24 5.42 0.65
CA ALA A 210 -11.19 3.97 0.63
C ALA A 210 -12.01 3.33 -0.52
N GLN A 211 -13.22 3.84 -0.75
CA GLN A 211 -14.09 3.33 -1.82
C GLN A 211 -13.55 3.72 -3.19
N ARG A 212 -13.04 4.95 -3.32
CA ARG A 212 -12.45 5.42 -4.56
C ARG A 212 -11.20 4.62 -4.94
N LYS A 213 -10.33 4.25 -3.99
CA LYS A 213 -9.20 3.35 -4.25
C LYS A 213 -9.67 2.01 -4.84
N ALA A 214 -10.71 1.43 -4.26
CA ALA A 214 -11.28 0.17 -4.75
C ALA A 214 -11.92 0.30 -6.14
N GLU A 215 -12.59 1.41 -6.44
CA GLU A 215 -13.13 1.72 -7.76
C GLU A 215 -12.02 1.92 -8.79
N LEU A 216 -10.96 2.64 -8.46
CA LEU A 216 -9.81 2.86 -9.33
C LEU A 216 -9.14 1.55 -9.69
N LEU A 217 -8.97 0.62 -8.75
CA LEU A 217 -8.45 -0.71 -9.05
C LEU A 217 -9.28 -1.41 -10.12
N ARG A 218 -10.63 -1.38 -9.99
CA ARG A 218 -11.53 -1.96 -11.00
C ARG A 218 -11.43 -1.26 -12.35
N GLN A 219 -11.43 0.08 -12.34
CA GLN A 219 -11.36 0.88 -13.57
C GLN A 219 -10.05 0.60 -14.34
N ILE A 220 -8.91 0.57 -13.65
CA ILE A 220 -7.63 0.27 -14.29
C ILE A 220 -7.59 -1.19 -14.76
N ALA A 221 -8.07 -2.14 -13.97
CA ALA A 221 -8.14 -3.54 -14.39
C ALA A 221 -8.96 -3.70 -15.70
N VAL A 222 -10.11 -3.03 -15.81
CA VAL A 222 -10.92 -3.02 -17.04
C VAL A 222 -10.18 -2.35 -18.19
N LYS A 223 -9.59 -1.17 -17.96
CA LYS A 223 -8.84 -0.41 -18.97
C LYS A 223 -7.68 -1.24 -19.56
N GLU A 224 -6.96 -1.95 -18.70
CA GLU A 224 -5.82 -2.79 -19.07
C GLU A 224 -6.23 -4.21 -19.54
N ASN A 225 -7.54 -4.50 -19.60
CA ASN A 225 -8.09 -5.83 -19.92
C ASN A 225 -7.54 -6.93 -18.98
N ILE A 226 -7.48 -6.64 -17.70
CA ILE A 226 -6.96 -7.50 -16.62
C ILE A 226 -8.12 -7.92 -15.71
N SER A 227 -8.21 -9.21 -15.36
CA SER A 227 -9.14 -9.67 -14.34
C SER A 227 -8.71 -9.21 -12.95
N LEU A 228 -9.65 -8.85 -12.08
CA LEU A 228 -9.35 -8.55 -10.66
C LEU A 228 -8.58 -9.70 -9.98
N ALA A 229 -8.85 -10.95 -10.37
CA ALA A 229 -8.07 -12.10 -9.89
C ALA A 229 -6.57 -12.04 -10.27
N GLN A 230 -6.17 -11.18 -11.22
CA GLN A 230 -4.79 -10.96 -11.65
C GLN A 230 -4.18 -9.68 -11.05
N THR A 231 -4.86 -9.05 -10.09
CA THR A 231 -4.37 -7.84 -9.43
C THR A 231 -3.72 -8.14 -8.09
N ILE A 232 -2.82 -7.28 -7.69
CA ILE A 232 -2.24 -7.20 -6.34
C ILE A 232 -2.55 -5.79 -5.83
N ALA A 233 -2.97 -5.67 -4.58
CA ALA A 233 -3.09 -4.39 -3.90
C ALA A 233 -2.25 -4.40 -2.63
N VAL A 234 -1.57 -3.30 -2.35
CA VAL A 234 -0.65 -3.14 -1.20
C VAL A 234 -1.01 -1.86 -0.47
N GLY A 235 -1.19 -1.93 0.84
CA GLY A 235 -1.50 -0.78 1.69
C GLY A 235 -1.24 -1.08 3.15
N ASP A 236 -1.19 -0.05 4.00
CA ASP A 236 -0.88 -0.16 5.44
C ASP A 236 -2.07 0.15 6.35
N GLY A 237 -3.10 0.82 5.83
CA GLY A 237 -4.19 1.38 6.63
C GLY A 237 -5.57 0.77 6.39
N ALA A 238 -6.51 1.10 7.28
CA ALA A 238 -7.92 0.71 7.15
C ALA A 238 -8.58 1.29 5.88
N ASN A 239 -8.09 2.44 5.40
CA ASN A 239 -8.50 3.08 4.15
C ASN A 239 -8.14 2.26 2.89
N ASP A 240 -7.28 1.25 3.01
CA ASP A 240 -6.92 0.36 1.89
C ASP A 240 -7.75 -0.92 1.86
N LEU A 241 -8.41 -1.28 2.96
CA LEU A 241 -9.13 -2.54 3.10
C LEU A 241 -10.08 -2.86 1.93
N PRO A 242 -10.93 -1.92 1.42
CA PRO A 242 -11.80 -2.20 0.29
C PRO A 242 -11.02 -2.56 -0.99
N MET A 243 -9.89 -1.91 -1.23
CA MET A 243 -9.01 -2.20 -2.36
C MET A 243 -8.31 -3.56 -2.17
N LEU A 244 -7.77 -3.83 -0.98
CA LEU A 244 -7.10 -5.09 -0.66
C LEU A 244 -8.05 -6.29 -0.80
N GLN A 245 -9.29 -6.16 -0.34
CA GLN A 245 -10.32 -7.21 -0.40
C GLN A 245 -10.76 -7.55 -1.82
N GLN A 246 -10.77 -6.57 -2.73
CA GLN A 246 -11.15 -6.79 -4.13
C GLN A 246 -10.04 -7.37 -4.99
N ALA A 247 -8.80 -7.15 -4.60
CA ALA A 247 -7.65 -7.63 -5.35
C ALA A 247 -7.56 -9.16 -5.32
N GLY A 248 -6.98 -9.73 -6.36
CA GLY A 248 -6.65 -11.15 -6.38
C GLY A 248 -5.62 -11.54 -5.31
N LEU A 249 -4.84 -10.56 -4.81
CA LEU A 249 -3.98 -10.65 -3.64
C LEU A 249 -3.93 -9.29 -2.95
N GLY A 250 -4.46 -9.20 -1.74
CA GLY A 250 -4.25 -8.06 -0.84
C GLY A 250 -3.01 -8.29 0.02
N VAL A 251 -2.19 -7.27 0.17
CA VAL A 251 -0.98 -7.26 1.00
C VAL A 251 -1.08 -6.13 2.01
N ALA A 252 -1.19 -6.46 3.28
CA ALA A 252 -1.09 -5.49 4.37
C ALA A 252 0.40 -5.28 4.69
N TYR A 253 0.91 -4.09 4.38
CA TYR A 253 2.31 -3.74 4.58
C TYR A 253 2.46 -2.94 5.87
N HIS A 254 3.21 -3.47 6.85
CA HIS A 254 3.38 -2.84 8.18
C HIS A 254 2.05 -2.31 8.76
N ALA A 255 0.99 -3.12 8.64
CA ALA A 255 -0.36 -2.70 8.96
C ALA A 255 -0.49 -2.11 10.36
N LYS A 256 -1.05 -0.91 10.44
CA LYS A 256 -1.43 -0.27 11.69
C LYS A 256 -2.68 -0.99 12.23
N THR A 257 -2.61 -1.48 13.46
CA THR A 257 -3.73 -2.16 14.17
C THR A 257 -4.78 -1.17 14.65
#